data_73cafd37a8b1785b244678671f4f90cf
#
_entry.id   73cafd37a8b1785b244678671f4f90cf
#
_cell.length_a   1.000
_cell.length_b   1.000
_cell.length_c   1.000
_cell.angle_alpha   90.00
_cell.angle_beta   90.00
_cell.angle_gamma   90.00
#
_symmetry.space_group_name_H-M   'P 1'
#
loop_
_entity.id
_entity.type
_entity.pdbx_description
1 polymer ?
#
loop_
_entity_poly.entity_id
_entity_poly.type
_entity_poly.pdbx_seq_one_letter_code
_entity_poly.pdbx_strand_id
1 'polypeptide(L)'
;MLIIPVSLQIFSRYTQLIPSYIWTEEMARFLFVWMVMIGATVGVREGSHFDVDVWPALGAKANALLQLVSGVFILMLAFVFLWAGWEFTRFAWNRVSELADLPLWMIHIAWPVAGLSWLVFQGERMWDAALVLAGKAAPKAQEKRIEAAS
;
A
#
# COMPACT_ATOMS: atom_id res chain seq x y z
N MET A 1 6.38 13.86 -9.35
CA MET A 1 5.72 13.77 -10.66
C MET A 1 4.28 14.30 -10.66
N LEU A 2 3.48 14.10 -9.59
CA LEU A 2 2.11 14.64 -9.46
C LEU A 2 2.03 16.18 -9.45
N ILE A 3 3.07 16.86 -8.97
CA ILE A 3 3.09 18.33 -8.87
C ILE A 3 2.90 19.01 -10.23
N ILE A 4 3.47 18.45 -11.29
CA ILE A 4 3.42 19.06 -12.64
C ILE A 4 1.99 19.10 -13.18
N PRO A 5 1.23 17.99 -13.29
CA PRO A 5 -0.13 18.05 -13.82
C PRO A 5 -1.08 18.83 -12.90
N VAL A 6 -0.92 18.76 -11.58
CA VAL A 6 -1.74 19.51 -10.63
C VAL A 6 -1.47 21.01 -10.73
N SER A 7 -0.21 21.44 -10.83
CA SER A 7 0.15 22.85 -11.01
C SER A 7 -0.37 23.39 -12.33
N LEU A 8 -0.27 22.63 -13.42
CA LEU A 8 -0.83 22.99 -14.73
C LEU A 8 -2.35 23.14 -14.68
N GLN A 9 -3.03 22.25 -13.96
CA GLN A 9 -4.48 22.29 -13.78
C GLN A 9 -4.92 23.53 -13.00
N ILE A 10 -4.24 23.85 -11.90
CA ILE A 10 -4.51 25.06 -11.11
C ILE A 10 -4.25 26.31 -11.96
N PHE A 11 -3.13 26.37 -12.66
CA PHE A 11 -2.76 27.52 -13.49
C PHE A 11 -3.75 27.71 -14.63
N SER A 12 -4.14 26.65 -15.34
CA SER A 12 -5.15 26.68 -16.40
C SER A 12 -6.51 27.19 -15.90
N ARG A 13 -6.91 26.80 -14.69
CA ARG A 13 -8.19 27.20 -14.09
C ARG A 13 -8.24 28.67 -13.70
N TYR A 14 -7.11 29.24 -13.24
CA TYR A 14 -7.05 30.64 -12.81
C TYR A 14 -6.73 31.63 -13.92
N THR A 15 -5.96 31.24 -14.93
CA THR A 15 -5.50 32.17 -15.95
C THR A 15 -6.31 32.16 -17.24
N GLN A 16 -7.09 31.09 -17.50
CA GLN A 16 -7.84 30.88 -18.78
C GLN A 16 -7.00 31.06 -20.06
N LEU A 17 -5.68 31.24 -19.90
CA LEU A 17 -4.72 31.43 -20.99
C LEU A 17 -4.34 30.12 -21.70
N ILE A 18 -4.50 28.99 -21.01
CA ILE A 18 -4.22 27.67 -21.53
C ILE A 18 -5.55 26.93 -21.64
N PRO A 19 -5.90 26.34 -22.80
CA PRO A 19 -7.08 25.51 -22.90
C PRO A 19 -7.02 24.43 -21.82
N SER A 20 -8.14 24.25 -21.10
CA SER A 20 -8.25 23.20 -20.07
C SER A 20 -7.97 21.85 -20.72
N TYR A 21 -6.77 21.35 -20.57
CA TYR A 21 -6.42 20.02 -21.01
C TYR A 21 -7.09 19.02 -20.07
N ILE A 22 -8.29 18.61 -20.43
CA ILE A 22 -9.15 17.69 -19.65
C ILE A 22 -8.39 16.37 -19.37
N TRP A 23 -7.47 15.97 -20.25
CA TRP A 23 -6.63 14.81 -20.06
C TRP A 23 -5.66 14.93 -18.87
N THR A 24 -5.29 16.16 -18.43
CA THR A 24 -4.40 16.34 -17.26
C THR A 24 -5.06 15.90 -15.96
N GLU A 25 -6.38 16.02 -15.86
CA GLU A 25 -7.14 15.56 -14.69
C GLU A 25 -7.09 14.05 -14.57
N GLU A 26 -7.24 13.33 -15.67
CA GLU A 26 -7.14 11.87 -15.68
C GLU A 26 -5.73 11.38 -15.39
N MET A 27 -4.72 12.04 -15.95
CA MET A 27 -3.32 11.74 -15.63
C MET A 27 -3.00 11.98 -14.15
N ALA A 28 -3.53 13.07 -13.58
CA ALA A 28 -3.36 13.34 -12.15
C ALA A 28 -4.01 12.24 -11.29
N ARG A 29 -5.22 11.80 -11.65
CA ARG A 29 -5.92 10.69 -10.98
C ARG A 29 -5.15 9.38 -11.11
N PHE A 30 -4.66 9.07 -12.30
CA PHE A 30 -3.85 7.89 -12.56
C PHE A 30 -2.59 7.86 -11.67
N LEU A 31 -1.81 8.93 -11.68
CA LEU A 31 -0.60 9.04 -10.87
C LEU A 31 -0.91 9.03 -9.38
N PHE A 32 -2.02 9.63 -8.96
CA PHE A 32 -2.45 9.64 -7.57
C PHE A 32 -2.76 8.22 -7.06
N VAL A 33 -3.55 7.45 -7.82
CA VAL A 33 -3.87 6.05 -7.45
C VAL A 33 -2.60 5.22 -7.31
N TRP A 34 -1.69 5.29 -8.27
CA TRP A 34 -0.42 4.57 -8.20
C TRP A 34 0.45 5.02 -7.03
N MET A 35 0.53 6.31 -6.78
CA MET A 35 1.30 6.84 -5.65
C MET A 35 0.75 6.36 -4.32
N VAL A 36 -0.58 6.38 -4.15
CA VAL A 36 -1.23 5.89 -2.93
C VAL A 36 -1.00 4.39 -2.75
N MET A 37 -1.14 3.58 -3.80
CA MET A 37 -0.95 2.12 -3.72
C MET A 37 0.50 1.74 -3.44
N ILE A 38 1.47 2.41 -4.08
CA ILE A 38 2.90 2.21 -3.78
C ILE A 38 3.22 2.65 -2.35
N GLY A 39 2.73 3.82 -1.93
CA GLY A 39 2.92 4.32 -0.57
C GLY A 39 2.34 3.37 0.49
N ALA A 40 1.13 2.86 0.27
CA ALA A 40 0.52 1.87 1.13
C ALA A 40 1.32 0.56 1.18
N THR A 41 1.88 0.12 0.05
CA THR A 41 2.75 -1.07 -0.01
C THR A 41 4.03 -0.88 0.79
N VAL A 42 4.65 0.30 0.72
CA VAL A 42 5.81 0.64 1.55
C VAL A 42 5.43 0.66 3.03
N GLY A 43 4.29 1.26 3.39
CA GLY A 43 3.78 1.28 4.75
C GLY A 43 3.57 -0.13 5.34
N VAL A 44 3.01 -1.05 4.56
CA VAL A 44 2.86 -2.45 4.97
C VAL A 44 4.22 -3.12 5.12
N ARG A 45 5.17 -2.87 4.21
CA ARG A 45 6.53 -3.42 4.28
C ARG A 45 7.29 -2.92 5.51
N GLU A 46 7.23 -1.65 5.81
CA GLU A 46 7.91 -1.05 6.97
C GLU A 46 7.25 -1.42 8.30
N GLY A 47 5.94 -1.72 8.27
CA GLY A 47 5.14 -2.05 9.45
C GLY A 47 4.92 -0.87 10.38
N SER A 48 5.27 0.32 9.94
CA SER A 48 5.19 1.56 10.73
C SER A 48 3.79 1.87 11.25
N HIS A 49 2.75 1.27 10.65
CA HIS A 49 1.37 1.45 11.10
C HIS A 49 1.00 0.58 12.30
N PHE A 50 1.83 -0.42 12.66
CA PHE A 50 1.52 -1.40 13.71
C PHE A 50 2.63 -1.55 14.75
N ASP A 51 3.77 -0.89 14.60
CA ASP A 51 4.71 -0.66 15.69
C ASP A 51 4.14 0.42 16.62
N VAL A 52 3.01 0.06 17.24
CA VAL A 52 2.43 0.87 18.29
C VAL A 52 3.27 0.63 19.55
N ASP A 53 4.34 1.38 19.68
CA ASP A 53 5.12 1.52 20.92
C ASP A 53 4.30 2.19 22.05
N VAL A 54 2.97 2.06 21.99
CA VAL A 54 2.05 2.68 22.96
C VAL A 54 2.15 1.97 24.31
N TRP A 55 2.67 0.74 24.34
CA TRP A 55 2.85 0.00 25.60
C TRP A 55 4.25 -0.61 25.72
N PRO A 56 5.22 0.13 26.24
CA PRO A 56 6.58 -0.38 26.44
C PRO A 56 6.70 -1.55 27.42
N ALA A 57 5.61 -1.91 28.09
CA ALA A 57 5.57 -2.96 29.11
C ALA A 57 5.02 -4.31 28.65
N LEU A 58 4.62 -4.49 27.40
CA LEU A 58 4.12 -5.79 26.91
C LEU A 58 5.29 -6.73 26.61
N GLY A 59 5.24 -7.93 27.19
CA GLY A 59 6.24 -8.98 26.93
C GLY A 59 6.24 -9.42 25.47
N ALA A 60 7.37 -10.00 25.01
CA ALA A 60 7.59 -10.43 23.63
C ALA A 60 6.44 -11.29 23.05
N LYS A 61 5.82 -12.13 23.87
CA LYS A 61 4.68 -12.97 23.46
C LYS A 61 3.41 -12.17 23.21
N ALA A 62 3.13 -11.15 24.02
CA ALA A 62 1.96 -10.30 23.83
C ALA A 62 2.09 -9.44 22.57
N ASN A 63 3.27 -8.90 22.29
CA ASN A 63 3.56 -8.19 21.04
C ASN A 63 3.42 -9.10 19.82
N ALA A 64 3.92 -10.33 19.88
CA ALA A 64 3.75 -11.29 18.80
C ALA A 64 2.28 -11.66 18.56
N LEU A 65 1.48 -11.78 19.62
CA LEU A 65 0.04 -12.02 19.50
C LEU A 65 -0.68 -10.84 18.83
N LEU A 66 -0.37 -9.61 19.23
CA LEU A 66 -0.92 -8.40 18.61
C LEU A 66 -0.54 -8.31 17.12
N GLN A 67 0.70 -8.62 16.79
CA GLN A 67 1.15 -8.67 15.39
C GLN A 67 0.40 -9.73 14.57
N LEU A 68 0.10 -10.88 15.15
CA LEU A 68 -0.70 -11.92 14.49
C LEU A 68 -2.14 -11.46 14.27
N VAL A 69 -2.79 -10.88 15.27
CA VAL A 69 -4.16 -10.39 15.16
C VAL A 69 -4.25 -9.29 14.10
N SER A 70 -3.38 -8.28 14.18
CA SER A 70 -3.30 -7.21 13.17
C SER A 70 -2.99 -7.77 11.79
N GLY A 71 -2.09 -8.74 11.72
CA GLY A 71 -1.69 -9.42 10.49
C GLY A 71 -2.84 -10.12 9.78
N VAL A 72 -3.74 -10.76 10.53
CA VAL A 72 -4.94 -11.39 9.95
C VAL A 72 -5.84 -10.36 9.29
N PHE A 73 -6.06 -9.19 9.92
CA PHE A 73 -6.86 -8.12 9.32
C PHE A 73 -6.22 -7.56 8.04
N ILE A 74 -4.90 -7.39 8.03
CA ILE A 74 -4.18 -6.93 6.83
C ILE A 74 -4.27 -7.98 5.72
N LEU A 75 -4.13 -9.28 6.03
CA LEU A 75 -4.27 -10.34 5.04
C LEU A 75 -5.68 -10.42 4.47
N MET A 76 -6.70 -10.23 5.32
CA MET A 76 -8.09 -10.17 4.86
C MET A 76 -8.29 -9.00 3.90
N LEU A 77 -7.77 -7.82 4.24
CA LEU A 77 -7.84 -6.64 3.38
C LEU A 77 -7.06 -6.86 2.07
N ALA A 78 -5.86 -7.43 2.14
CA ALA A 78 -5.05 -7.76 0.97
C ALA A 78 -5.75 -8.74 0.02
N PHE A 79 -6.46 -9.73 0.58
CA PHE A 79 -7.28 -10.66 -0.21
C PHE A 79 -8.45 -9.96 -0.90
N VAL A 80 -9.14 -9.06 -0.19
CA VAL A 80 -10.22 -8.24 -0.78
C VAL A 80 -9.66 -7.38 -1.93
N PHE A 81 -8.51 -6.75 -1.75
CA PHE A 81 -7.86 -5.95 -2.79
C PHE A 81 -7.45 -6.79 -4.00
N LEU A 82 -6.97 -7.99 -3.77
CA LEU A 82 -6.62 -8.91 -4.85
C LEU A 82 -7.87 -9.36 -5.63
N TRP A 83 -8.90 -9.82 -4.91
CA TRP A 83 -10.13 -10.33 -5.52
C TRP A 83 -10.93 -9.21 -6.22
N ALA A 84 -11.31 -8.18 -5.48
CA ALA A 84 -12.09 -7.07 -6.03
C ALA A 84 -11.28 -6.29 -7.08
N GLY A 85 -9.97 -6.08 -6.86
CA GLY A 85 -9.07 -5.44 -7.81
C GLY A 85 -8.98 -6.21 -9.13
N TRP A 86 -8.97 -7.54 -9.08
CA TRP A 86 -9.00 -8.37 -10.28
C TRP A 86 -10.32 -8.23 -11.05
N GLU A 87 -11.45 -8.26 -10.35
CA GLU A 87 -12.78 -8.04 -10.94
C GLU A 87 -12.86 -6.66 -11.61
N PHE A 88 -12.40 -5.60 -10.93
CA PHE A 88 -12.35 -4.25 -11.51
C PHE A 88 -11.43 -4.16 -12.72
N THR A 89 -10.28 -4.82 -12.68
CA THR A 89 -9.36 -4.85 -13.82
C THR A 89 -9.98 -5.56 -15.02
N ARG A 90 -10.67 -6.68 -14.81
CA ARG A 90 -11.40 -7.40 -15.87
C ARG A 90 -12.52 -6.55 -16.46
N PHE A 91 -13.29 -5.88 -15.62
CA PHE A 91 -14.36 -4.99 -16.06
C PHE A 91 -13.84 -3.81 -16.89
N ALA A 92 -12.67 -3.30 -16.53
CA ALA A 92 -12.03 -2.17 -17.19
C ALA A 92 -11.21 -2.56 -18.45
N TRP A 93 -11.03 -3.86 -18.72
CA TRP A 93 -10.12 -4.34 -19.76
C TRP A 93 -10.42 -3.78 -21.16
N ASN A 94 -11.70 -3.73 -21.53
CA ASN A 94 -12.15 -3.25 -22.83
C ASN A 94 -12.67 -1.80 -22.78
N ARG A 95 -12.36 -1.06 -21.71
CA ARG A 95 -12.80 0.32 -21.54
C ARG A 95 -11.61 1.26 -21.66
N VAL A 96 -11.82 2.34 -22.39
CA VAL A 96 -10.91 3.46 -22.47
C VAL A 96 -11.51 4.64 -21.70
N SER A 97 -10.65 5.49 -21.21
CA SER A 97 -11.03 6.75 -20.60
C SER A 97 -11.64 7.69 -21.65
N GLU A 98 -12.70 8.41 -21.29
CA GLU A 98 -13.40 9.29 -22.22
C GLU A 98 -12.61 10.55 -22.58
N LEU A 99 -11.59 10.90 -21.79
CA LEU A 99 -10.91 12.19 -21.88
C LEU A 99 -9.45 12.08 -22.32
N ALA A 100 -8.78 10.98 -22.01
CA ALA A 100 -7.36 10.79 -22.32
C ALA A 100 -7.09 9.57 -23.23
N ASP A 101 -8.12 8.87 -23.68
CA ASP A 101 -8.02 7.60 -24.46
C ASP A 101 -7.10 6.56 -23.82
N LEU A 102 -6.87 6.69 -22.49
CA LEU A 102 -6.06 5.74 -21.74
C LEU A 102 -6.87 4.50 -21.37
N PRO A 103 -6.29 3.31 -21.51
CA PRO A 103 -6.98 2.10 -21.10
C PRO A 103 -7.18 2.06 -19.58
N LEU A 104 -8.45 1.98 -19.14
CA LEU A 104 -8.82 2.05 -17.72
C LEU A 104 -8.23 0.90 -16.89
N TRP A 105 -7.92 -0.25 -17.50
CA TRP A 105 -7.27 -1.36 -16.77
C TRP A 105 -5.93 -0.98 -16.14
N MET A 106 -5.19 0.00 -16.72
CA MET A 106 -3.92 0.46 -16.17
C MET A 106 -4.06 1.15 -14.80
N ILE A 107 -5.20 1.78 -14.52
CA ILE A 107 -5.51 2.35 -13.21
C ILE A 107 -5.91 1.23 -12.24
N HIS A 108 -6.75 0.32 -12.69
CA HIS A 108 -7.32 -0.71 -11.84
C HIS A 108 -6.33 -1.83 -11.47
N ILE A 109 -5.33 -2.08 -12.29
CA ILE A 109 -4.30 -3.10 -12.01
C ILE A 109 -3.44 -2.76 -10.78
N ALA A 110 -3.40 -1.49 -10.38
CA ALA A 110 -2.71 -1.06 -9.15
C ALA A 110 -3.27 -1.75 -7.90
N TRP A 111 -4.58 -2.08 -7.88
CA TRP A 111 -5.25 -2.72 -6.75
C TRP A 111 -4.81 -4.18 -6.53
N PRO A 112 -4.89 -5.08 -7.53
CA PRO A 112 -4.42 -6.44 -7.35
C PRO A 112 -2.90 -6.53 -7.14
N VAL A 113 -2.12 -5.64 -7.75
CA VAL A 113 -0.66 -5.56 -7.53
C VAL A 113 -0.34 -5.19 -6.08
N ALA A 114 -1.02 -4.18 -5.52
CA ALA A 114 -0.89 -3.82 -4.11
C ALA A 114 -1.33 -4.98 -3.20
N GLY A 115 -2.48 -5.59 -3.47
CA GLY A 115 -2.99 -6.74 -2.71
C GLY A 115 -2.01 -7.91 -2.69
N LEU A 116 -1.41 -8.25 -3.84
CA LEU A 116 -0.40 -9.30 -3.94
C LEU A 116 0.86 -8.96 -3.12
N SER A 117 1.34 -7.73 -3.23
CA SER A 117 2.50 -7.26 -2.47
C SER A 117 2.27 -7.32 -0.96
N TRP A 118 1.07 -6.93 -0.52
CA TRP A 118 0.69 -7.00 0.89
C TRP A 118 0.59 -8.44 1.39
N LEU A 119 0.07 -9.37 0.58
CA LEU A 119 0.03 -10.79 0.94
C LEU A 119 1.44 -11.34 1.17
N VAL A 120 2.40 -11.02 0.31
CA VAL A 120 3.78 -11.47 0.44
C VAL A 120 4.42 -10.89 1.70
N PHE A 121 4.43 -9.57 1.86
CA PHE A 121 5.11 -8.92 2.98
C PHE A 121 4.47 -9.25 4.33
N GLN A 122 3.14 -9.31 4.38
CA GLN A 122 2.45 -9.66 5.62
C GLN A 122 2.57 -11.16 5.93
N GLY A 123 2.61 -12.01 4.91
CA GLY A 123 2.85 -13.44 5.07
C GLY A 123 4.21 -13.72 5.73
N GLU A 124 5.29 -13.07 5.27
CA GLU A 124 6.62 -13.16 5.90
C GLU A 124 6.60 -12.73 7.36
N ARG A 125 5.94 -11.61 7.67
CA ARG A 125 5.83 -11.12 9.06
C ARG A 125 5.07 -12.05 9.97
N MET A 126 3.95 -12.59 9.49
CA MET A 126 3.19 -13.57 10.27
C MET A 126 3.97 -14.85 10.51
N TRP A 127 4.77 -15.27 9.55
CA TRP A 127 5.67 -16.42 9.72
C TRP A 127 6.69 -16.16 10.83
N ASP A 128 7.35 -15.01 10.81
CA ASP A 128 8.31 -14.60 11.84
C ASP A 128 7.64 -14.51 13.22
N ALA A 129 6.46 -13.90 13.32
CA ALA A 129 5.71 -13.80 14.57
C ALA A 129 5.29 -15.19 15.11
N ALA A 130 4.90 -16.11 14.24
CA ALA A 130 4.56 -17.47 14.63
C ALA A 130 5.78 -18.26 15.15
N LEU A 131 6.96 -18.05 14.55
CA LEU A 131 8.22 -18.65 15.03
C LEU A 131 8.62 -18.11 16.42
N VAL A 132 8.41 -16.84 16.68
CA VAL A 132 8.64 -16.23 18.01
C VAL A 132 7.70 -16.82 19.06
N LEU A 133 6.41 -17.01 18.73
CA LEU A 133 5.44 -17.64 19.63
C LEU A 133 5.77 -19.11 19.90
N ALA A 134 6.27 -19.82 18.89
CA ALA A 134 6.72 -21.21 19.01
C ALA A 134 8.04 -21.34 19.79
N GLY A 135 8.67 -20.22 20.20
CA GLY A 135 9.95 -20.22 20.91
C GLY A 135 11.16 -20.65 20.07
N LYS A 136 11.01 -20.66 18.72
CA LYS A 136 12.05 -21.10 17.78
C LYS A 136 12.91 -19.97 17.23
N ALA A 137 12.51 -18.70 17.44
CA ALA A 137 13.26 -17.54 17.01
C ALA A 137 13.24 -16.44 18.09
N ALA A 138 14.34 -15.67 18.16
CA ALA A 138 14.38 -14.49 19.00
C ALA A 138 13.62 -13.33 18.31
N PRO A 139 12.96 -12.43 19.07
CA PRO A 139 12.32 -11.25 18.48
C PRO A 139 13.33 -10.36 17.76
N LYS A 140 13.06 -9.97 16.52
CA LYS A 140 13.94 -9.08 15.71
C LYS A 140 14.31 -7.77 16.42
N ALA A 141 13.47 -7.29 17.34
CA ALA A 141 13.75 -6.14 18.18
C ALA A 141 14.94 -6.35 19.14
N GLN A 142 15.18 -7.58 19.55
CA GLN A 142 16.30 -7.95 20.43
C GLN A 142 17.60 -8.07 19.64
N GLU A 143 17.54 -8.56 18.41
CA GLU A 143 18.65 -8.65 17.48
C GLU A 143 19.21 -7.28 17.10
N LYS A 144 18.32 -6.33 16.76
CA LYS A 144 18.69 -4.92 16.51
C LYS A 144 19.32 -4.22 17.72
N ARG A 145 18.90 -4.56 18.94
CA ARG A 145 19.53 -4.00 20.17
C ARG A 145 20.92 -4.56 20.43
N ILE A 146 21.15 -5.81 20.07
CA ILE A 146 22.49 -6.45 20.20
C ILE A 146 23.42 -5.90 19.15
N GLU A 147 22.96 -5.71 17.91
CA GLU A 147 23.73 -5.10 16.82
C GLU A 147 24.11 -3.64 17.09
N ALA A 148 23.20 -2.87 17.72
CA ALA A 148 23.45 -1.47 18.09
C ALA A 148 24.36 -1.32 19.31
N ALA A 149 24.63 -2.41 20.07
CA ALA A 149 25.47 -2.41 21.27
C ALA A 149 26.88 -2.99 21.01
N SER A 150 27.15 -3.51 19.83
CA SER A 150 28.45 -4.03 19.35
C SER A 150 29.18 -3.00 18.52
#